data_6dd8e764a2149d07e631e811e335a4ae
#
_entry.id   6dd8e764a2149d07e631e811e335a4ae
#
_cell.length_a   1.000
_cell.length_b   1.000
_cell.length_c   1.000
_cell.angle_alpha   90.00
_cell.angle_beta   90.00
_cell.angle_gamma   90.00
#
_symmetry.space_group_name_H-M   'P 1'
#
loop_
_entity.id
_entity.type
_entity.pdbx_description
1 polymer ?
#
loop_
_entity_poly.entity_id
_entity_poly.type
_entity_poly.pdbx_seq_one_letter_code
_entity_poly.pdbx_strand_id
1 'polypeptide(L)'
;MRKNRLQEAEMAVLAILKKGRANATTGGEIATITGYNSRLVSSAISDLVIRYGVPIIGVRVGIRSGYYIAETKEELLDGLISLKNQVKNEQKRLDVLMSIEDVTNYEKILERG
;
A
#
# COMPACT_ATOMS: atom_id res chain seq x y z
N MET A 1 -15.10 -22.21 -11.92
CA MET A 1 -14.69 -21.81 -12.19
C MET A 1 -13.56 -21.10 -12.05
N ARG A 2 -13.18 -20.37 -12.61
CA ARG A 2 -12.04 -19.81 -12.55
C ARG A 2 -12.07 -18.58 -11.81
N LYS A 3 -13.17 -18.06 -11.33
CA LYS A 3 -13.25 -16.93 -10.58
C LYS A 3 -12.39 -16.86 -9.42
N ASN A 4 -12.10 -17.92 -8.75
CA ASN A 4 -11.30 -17.92 -7.55
C ASN A 4 -9.86 -18.33 -7.80
N ARG A 5 -9.50 -18.43 -9.07
CA ARG A 5 -8.19 -18.79 -9.41
C ARG A 5 -7.30 -17.59 -9.46
N LEU A 6 -6.12 -17.66 -8.86
CA LEU A 6 -5.15 -16.58 -8.92
C LEU A 6 -4.68 -16.35 -10.35
N GLN A 7 -4.55 -15.10 -10.72
CA GLN A 7 -3.99 -14.75 -11.99
C GLN A 7 -2.48 -14.99 -11.94
N GLU A 8 -1.88 -15.09 -13.09
CA GLU A 8 -0.45 -15.34 -13.18
C GLU A 8 0.37 -14.30 -12.43
N ALA A 9 0.03 -13.01 -12.59
CA ALA A 9 0.76 -11.95 -11.91
C ALA A 9 0.59 -12.04 -10.40
N GLU A 10 -0.61 -12.38 -9.94
CA GLU A 10 -0.89 -12.49 -8.52
C GLU A 10 -0.10 -13.65 -7.91
N MET A 11 -0.02 -14.76 -8.61
CA MET A 11 0.76 -15.89 -8.13
C MET A 11 2.25 -15.58 -8.06
N ALA A 12 2.75 -14.89 -9.08
CA ALA A 12 4.16 -14.55 -9.13
C ALA A 12 4.54 -13.61 -7.98
N VAL A 13 3.69 -12.63 -7.70
CA VAL A 13 3.94 -11.68 -6.62
C VAL A 13 3.83 -12.40 -5.27
N LEU A 14 2.80 -13.21 -5.10
CA LEU A 14 2.62 -13.91 -3.84
C LEU A 14 3.79 -14.84 -3.53
N ALA A 15 4.35 -15.47 -4.55
CA ALA A 15 5.48 -16.37 -4.37
C ALA A 15 6.73 -15.67 -3.86
N ILE A 16 6.84 -14.36 -4.11
CA ILE A 16 8.00 -13.60 -3.69
C ILE A 16 7.85 -13.03 -2.28
N LEU A 17 6.62 -12.73 -1.89
CA LEU A 17 6.36 -12.12 -0.59
C LEU A 17 6.75 -13.06 0.54
N LYS A 18 7.37 -12.50 1.56
CA LYS A 18 7.84 -13.27 2.70
C LYS A 18 7.03 -12.94 3.93
N LYS A 19 7.08 -13.83 4.91
CA LYS A 19 6.39 -13.64 6.16
C LYS A 19 7.23 -12.80 7.11
N GLY A 20 6.56 -11.94 7.87
CA GLY A 20 7.20 -11.17 8.90
C GLY A 20 7.74 -9.84 8.45
N ARG A 21 7.55 -8.85 9.29
CA ARG A 21 7.95 -7.47 8.99
C ARG A 21 9.44 -7.33 8.67
N ALA A 22 10.27 -8.10 9.36
CA ALA A 22 11.72 -8.03 9.16
C ALA A 22 12.12 -8.47 7.75
N ASN A 23 11.25 -9.19 7.07
CA ASN A 23 11.53 -9.72 5.74
C ASN A 23 10.77 -8.99 4.63
N ALA A 24 10.33 -7.76 4.91
CA ALA A 24 9.59 -6.99 3.92
C ALA A 24 10.38 -6.83 2.63
N THR A 25 9.68 -6.95 1.51
CA THR A 25 10.26 -6.82 0.17
C THR A 25 9.71 -5.55 -0.45
N THR A 26 10.59 -4.71 -1.00
CA THR A 26 10.13 -3.46 -1.61
C THR A 26 9.41 -3.73 -2.92
N GLY A 27 8.51 -2.79 -3.28
CA GLY A 27 7.82 -2.89 -4.56
C GLY A 27 8.79 -2.94 -5.73
N GLY A 28 9.90 -2.19 -5.63
CA GLY A 28 10.92 -2.19 -6.66
C GLY A 28 11.60 -3.54 -6.82
N GLU A 29 11.85 -4.20 -5.69
CA GLU A 29 12.45 -5.55 -5.74
C GLU A 29 11.50 -6.54 -6.38
N ILE A 30 10.21 -6.44 -6.03
CA ILE A 30 9.20 -7.32 -6.61
C ILE A 30 9.14 -7.11 -8.12
N ALA A 31 9.13 -5.85 -8.54
CA ALA A 31 9.07 -5.50 -9.96
C ALA A 31 10.29 -6.08 -10.70
N THR A 32 11.47 -5.95 -10.11
CA THR A 32 12.69 -6.44 -10.72
C THR A 32 12.67 -7.97 -10.86
N ILE A 33 12.26 -8.65 -9.81
CA ILE A 33 12.26 -10.12 -9.82
C ILE A 33 11.21 -10.68 -10.77
N THR A 34 10.02 -10.06 -10.81
CA THR A 34 8.95 -10.56 -11.67
C THR A 34 9.03 -10.08 -13.10
N GLY A 35 9.71 -8.95 -13.31
CA GLY A 35 9.72 -8.32 -14.63
C GLY A 35 8.48 -7.48 -14.90
N TYR A 36 7.59 -7.36 -13.92
CA TYR A 36 6.38 -6.56 -14.08
C TYR A 36 6.65 -5.11 -13.72
N ASN A 37 5.87 -4.18 -14.28
CA ASN A 37 6.01 -2.78 -13.92
C ASN A 37 5.36 -2.56 -12.54
N SER A 38 5.64 -1.41 -11.94
CA SER A 38 5.18 -1.12 -10.59
C SER A 38 3.66 -1.07 -10.47
N ARG A 39 2.98 -0.64 -11.53
CA ARG A 39 1.53 -0.59 -11.53
C ARG A 39 0.94 -1.99 -11.43
N LEU A 40 1.47 -2.93 -12.20
CA LEU A 40 0.98 -4.30 -12.17
C LEU A 40 1.26 -4.95 -10.83
N VAL A 41 2.43 -4.67 -10.24
CA VAL A 41 2.77 -5.18 -8.91
C VAL A 41 1.76 -4.67 -7.87
N SER A 42 1.49 -3.36 -7.88
CA SER A 42 0.53 -2.77 -6.94
C SER A 42 -0.86 -3.35 -7.11
N SER A 43 -1.26 -3.53 -8.36
CA SER A 43 -2.57 -4.08 -8.67
C SER A 43 -2.68 -5.53 -8.17
N ALA A 44 -1.62 -6.31 -8.37
CA ALA A 44 -1.60 -7.69 -7.92
C ALA A 44 -1.69 -7.78 -6.39
N ILE A 45 -0.97 -6.91 -5.69
CA ILE A 45 -1.01 -6.89 -4.23
C ILE A 45 -2.41 -6.53 -3.74
N SER A 46 -3.02 -5.52 -4.35
CA SER A 46 -4.37 -5.11 -3.99
C SER A 46 -5.36 -6.25 -4.19
N ASP A 47 -5.26 -6.95 -5.32
CA ASP A 47 -6.15 -8.07 -5.61
C ASP A 47 -5.95 -9.21 -4.62
N LEU A 48 -4.71 -9.50 -4.25
CA LEU A 48 -4.43 -10.55 -3.29
C LEU A 48 -5.10 -10.26 -1.95
N VAL A 49 -5.07 -9.01 -1.53
CA VAL A 49 -5.71 -8.64 -0.27
C VAL A 49 -7.23 -8.63 -0.42
N ILE A 50 -7.75 -7.95 -1.43
CA ILE A 50 -9.18 -7.72 -1.54
C ILE A 50 -9.95 -8.97 -1.96
N ARG A 51 -9.44 -9.69 -2.94
CA ARG A 51 -10.13 -10.85 -3.46
C ARG A 51 -9.86 -12.14 -2.72
N TYR A 52 -8.64 -12.30 -2.23
CA TYR A 52 -8.22 -13.57 -1.65
C TYR A 52 -7.93 -13.50 -0.16
N GLY A 53 -8.00 -12.31 0.41
CA GLY A 53 -7.82 -12.17 1.86
C GLY A 53 -6.41 -12.46 2.35
N VAL A 54 -5.40 -12.30 1.50
CA VAL A 54 -4.02 -12.50 1.93
C VAL A 54 -3.62 -11.35 2.84
N PRO A 55 -3.09 -11.62 4.03
CA PRO A 55 -2.77 -10.57 5.01
C PRO A 55 -1.46 -9.85 4.69
N ILE A 56 -1.45 -9.12 3.58
CA ILE A 56 -0.28 -8.35 3.16
C ILE A 56 -0.31 -6.99 3.81
N ILE A 57 0.80 -6.63 4.45
CA ILE A 57 0.94 -5.34 5.13
C ILE A 57 1.98 -4.51 4.42
N GLY A 58 1.67 -3.23 4.20
CA GLY A 58 2.61 -2.28 3.64
C GLY A 58 3.42 -1.64 4.75
N VAL A 59 4.70 -1.43 4.51
CA VAL A 59 5.60 -0.83 5.49
C VAL A 59 6.65 0.00 4.75
N ARG A 60 7.20 0.99 5.45
CA ARG A 60 8.30 1.76 4.88
C ARG A 60 9.61 1.03 5.12
N VAL A 61 10.41 0.92 4.07
CA VAL A 61 11.74 0.35 4.17
C VAL A 61 12.65 1.49 3.69
N GLY A 62 13.14 2.29 4.64
CA GLY A 62 13.84 3.52 4.32
C GLY A 62 12.86 4.50 3.69
N ILE A 63 13.13 4.93 2.47
CA ILE A 63 12.23 5.84 1.76
C ILE A 63 11.32 5.09 0.80
N ARG A 64 11.40 3.77 0.76
CA ARG A 64 10.64 2.95 -0.16
C ARG A 64 9.49 2.25 0.53
N SER A 65 8.49 1.88 -0.26
CA SER A 65 7.38 1.07 0.23
C SER A 65 7.77 -0.40 0.13
N GLY A 66 7.49 -1.14 1.18
CA GLY A 66 7.73 -2.57 1.20
C GLY A 66 6.49 -3.31 1.64
N TYR A 67 6.51 -4.62 1.46
CA TYR A 67 5.36 -5.46 1.76
C TYR A 67 5.80 -6.77 2.39
N TYR A 68 4.98 -7.26 3.30
CA TYR A 68 5.23 -8.56 3.91
C TYR A 68 3.89 -9.21 4.25
N ILE A 69 3.91 -10.51 4.47
CA ILE A 69 2.73 -11.25 4.88
C ILE A 69 2.76 -11.34 6.40
N ALA A 70 1.67 -10.93 7.06
CA ALA A 70 1.60 -11.00 8.51
C ALA A 70 1.68 -12.44 8.97
N GLU A 71 2.53 -12.71 9.93
CA GLU A 71 2.77 -14.06 10.41
C GLU A 71 1.83 -14.44 11.52
N THR A 72 1.36 -13.48 12.29
CA THR A 72 0.47 -13.69 13.40
C THR A 72 -0.65 -12.67 13.37
N LYS A 73 -1.70 -12.94 14.13
CA LYS A 73 -2.80 -12.01 14.25
C LYS A 73 -2.33 -10.69 14.87
N GLU A 74 -1.39 -10.78 15.80
CA GLU A 74 -0.85 -9.58 16.44
C GLU A 74 -0.11 -8.71 15.44
N GLU A 75 0.70 -9.33 14.62
CA GLU A 75 1.44 -8.60 13.59
C GLU A 75 0.48 -7.94 12.61
N LEU A 76 -0.59 -8.64 12.26
CA LEU A 76 -1.60 -8.09 11.37
C LEU A 76 -2.25 -6.86 12.01
N LEU A 77 -2.65 -6.97 13.27
CA LEU A 77 -3.30 -5.86 13.95
C LEU A 77 -2.38 -4.63 14.07
N ASP A 78 -1.10 -4.87 14.35
CA ASP A 78 -0.14 -3.78 14.43
C ASP A 78 0.00 -3.06 13.08
N GLY A 79 0.04 -3.83 12.02
CA GLY A 79 0.13 -3.24 10.68
C GLY A 79 -1.11 -2.43 10.33
N LEU A 80 -2.27 -2.88 10.80
CA LEU A 80 -3.52 -2.19 10.53
C LEU A 80 -3.61 -0.82 11.21
N ILE A 81 -2.92 -0.64 12.33
CA ILE A 81 -2.93 0.65 13.01
C ILE A 81 -2.33 1.72 12.10
N SER A 82 -1.19 1.43 11.49
CA SER A 82 -0.57 2.36 10.56
C SER A 82 -1.46 2.66 9.37
N LEU A 83 -2.09 1.63 8.81
CA LEU A 83 -2.97 1.81 7.67
C LEU A 83 -4.18 2.66 8.03
N LYS A 84 -4.76 2.42 9.20
CA LYS A 84 -5.91 3.21 9.66
C LYS A 84 -5.53 4.68 9.81
N ASN A 85 -4.34 4.95 10.36
CA ASN A 85 -3.89 6.32 10.53
C ASN A 85 -3.66 6.98 9.17
N GLN A 86 -3.14 6.23 8.23
CA GLN A 86 -2.92 6.75 6.88
C GLN A 86 -4.24 7.11 6.21
N VAL A 87 -5.23 6.23 6.30
CA VAL A 87 -6.55 6.48 5.73
C VAL A 87 -7.19 7.70 6.38
N LYS A 88 -7.05 7.82 7.69
CA LYS A 88 -7.59 8.94 8.43
C LYS A 88 -6.99 10.27 7.98
N ASN A 89 -5.67 10.28 7.79
CA ASN A 89 -4.99 11.49 7.32
C ASN A 89 -5.38 11.84 5.89
N GLU A 90 -5.54 10.83 5.06
CA GLU A 90 -5.97 11.05 3.67
C GLU A 90 -7.38 11.63 3.63
N GLN A 91 -8.27 11.12 4.49
CA GLN A 91 -9.63 11.63 4.56
C GLN A 91 -9.64 13.09 5.01
N LYS A 92 -8.81 13.42 5.99
CA LYS A 92 -8.70 14.78 6.49
C LYS A 92 -8.22 15.72 5.38
N ARG A 93 -7.26 15.29 4.64
CA ARG A 93 -6.73 16.06 3.53
C ARG A 93 -7.79 16.28 2.46
N LEU A 94 -8.52 15.23 2.14
CA LEU A 94 -9.61 15.32 1.17
C LEU A 94 -10.66 16.31 1.65
N ASP A 95 -11.06 16.21 2.92
CA ASP A 95 -12.08 17.10 3.47
C ASP A 95 -11.65 18.57 3.38
N VAL A 96 -10.40 18.85 3.71
CA VAL A 96 -9.89 20.21 3.63
C VAL A 96 -9.89 20.70 2.19
N LEU A 97 -9.40 19.87 1.28
CA LEU A 97 -9.34 20.26 -0.13
C LEU A 97 -10.74 20.52 -0.70
N MET A 98 -11.70 19.70 -0.31
CA MET A 98 -13.06 19.86 -0.81
C MET A 98 -13.74 21.12 -0.27
N SER A 99 -13.25 21.65 0.84
CA SER A 99 -13.83 22.86 1.42
C SER A 99 -13.24 24.14 0.86
N ILE A 100 -12.22 24.05 0.04
CA ILE A 100 -11.57 25.24 -0.51
C ILE A 100 -12.46 25.87 -1.58
N GLU A 101 -12.77 27.15 -1.37
CA GLU A 101 -13.58 27.91 -2.32
C GLU A 101 -12.71 28.77 -3.23
N ASP A 102 -11.69 29.39 -2.65
CA ASP A 102 -10.80 30.25 -3.41
C ASP A 102 -9.42 29.63 -3.47
N VAL A 103 -9.07 29.11 -4.63
CA VAL A 103 -7.80 28.39 -4.81
C VAL A 103 -6.56 29.26 -4.71
N THR A 104 -6.72 30.57 -4.64
CA THR A 104 -5.60 31.50 -4.54
C THR A 104 -5.32 31.96 -3.11
N ASN A 105 -6.15 31.56 -2.16
CA ASN A 105 -6.00 31.99 -0.78
C ASN A 105 -4.65 31.69 -0.16
N TYR A 106 -3.99 30.66 -0.59
CA TYR A 106 -2.67 30.30 -0.06
C TYR A 106 -1.64 31.38 -0.29
N GLU A 107 -1.88 32.26 -1.27
CA GLU A 107 -0.94 33.32 -1.59
C GLU A 107 -0.76 34.28 -0.43
N LYS A 108 -1.80 34.43 0.42
CA LYS A 108 -1.71 35.28 1.58
C LYS A 108 -0.71 34.74 2.61
N ILE A 109 -0.53 33.43 2.64
CA ILE A 109 0.44 32.81 3.54
C ILE A 109 1.84 33.19 3.11
N LEU A 110 2.08 33.20 1.80
CA LEU A 110 3.37 33.56 1.25
C LEU A 110 3.71 35.01 1.52
N GLU A 111 2.70 35.89 1.48
CA GLU A 111 2.90 37.31 1.74
C GLU A 111 3.34 37.60 3.16
N ARG A 112 2.93 36.74 4.10
CA ARG A 112 3.29 36.94 5.49
C ARG A 112 4.69 36.52 5.75
N GLY A 113 5.18 35.67 4.94
CA GLY A 113 6.39 34.95 5.04
C GLY A 113 7.60 35.57 5.09
#